data_67c6fd4cc753aae5818c26a8d0c7b91e
#
_entry.id   67c6fd4cc753aae5818c26a8d0c7b91e
#
_cell.length_a   1.000
_cell.length_b   1.000
_cell.length_c   1.000
_cell.angle_alpha   90.00
_cell.angle_beta   90.00
_cell.angle_gamma   90.00
#
_symmetry.space_group_name_H-M   'P 1'
#
loop_
_entity.id
_entity.type
_entity.pdbx_description
1 polymer ?
#
loop_
_entity_poly.entity_id
_entity_poly.type
_entity_poly.pdbx_seq_one_letter_code
_entity_poly.pdbx_strand_id
1 'polypeptide(L)'
;MCVYCAAGPTHPELLELAGRVGAAIADRGWTLVSGGGNVSAMGAVAHGARSRGGYTVGVIPKALVHRELADVDADELVVTDTMRERKQVMEDRADAFIALPGGIGTLEEFFEAWTAGYLGMHRKPVVMLDPFGHYDGLLDWLRGLIDTGYVAQAAMDRLTVVTEVDAALTACAAGMAGQDMTGETMAGETMAG
;
A
#
# COMPACT_ATOMS: atom_id res chain seq x y z
N MET A 1 -1.26 7.55 -2.42
CA MET A 1 -1.23 6.49 -1.40
C MET A 1 -1.73 5.19 -1.98
N CYS A 2 -0.93 4.13 -2.00
CA CYS A 2 -1.37 2.82 -2.47
C CYS A 2 -1.84 1.96 -1.30
N VAL A 3 -2.97 1.26 -1.45
CA VAL A 3 -3.51 0.35 -0.43
C VAL A 3 -3.64 -1.06 -1.01
N TYR A 4 -2.90 -1.99 -0.41
CA TYR A 4 -3.00 -3.43 -0.68
C TYR A 4 -3.97 -4.06 0.31
N CYS A 5 -4.99 -4.75 -0.18
CA CYS A 5 -6.02 -5.35 0.67
C CYS A 5 -6.73 -6.52 -0.02
N ALA A 6 -7.55 -7.24 0.74
CA ALA A 6 -8.24 -8.43 0.26
C ALA A 6 -9.26 -8.13 -0.84
N ALA A 7 -9.25 -8.98 -1.89
CA ALA A 7 -10.28 -9.05 -2.95
C ALA A 7 -11.32 -10.17 -2.71
N GLY A 8 -10.99 -11.14 -1.85
CA GLY A 8 -11.84 -12.27 -1.53
C GLY A 8 -12.86 -12.00 -0.40
N PRO A 9 -13.70 -12.97 -0.06
CA PRO A 9 -14.62 -12.86 1.08
C PRO A 9 -13.87 -12.48 2.36
N THR A 10 -14.43 -11.56 3.14
CA THR A 10 -13.78 -11.06 4.34
C THR A 10 -14.81 -10.72 5.42
N HIS A 11 -14.30 -10.50 6.64
CA HIS A 11 -15.12 -10.16 7.80
C HIS A 11 -15.59 -8.70 7.74
N PRO A 12 -16.79 -8.38 8.30
CA PRO A 12 -17.32 -7.01 8.32
C PRO A 12 -16.36 -5.99 8.92
N GLU A 13 -15.62 -6.36 9.97
CA GLU A 13 -14.62 -5.50 10.63
C GLU A 13 -13.51 -5.04 9.69
N LEU A 14 -13.08 -5.91 8.77
CA LEU A 14 -12.08 -5.53 7.76
C LEU A 14 -12.67 -4.58 6.71
N LEU A 15 -13.95 -4.75 6.34
CA LEU A 15 -14.63 -3.82 5.44
C LEU A 15 -14.75 -2.43 6.07
N GLU A 16 -15.11 -2.38 7.36
CA GLU A 16 -15.17 -1.14 8.11
C GLU A 16 -13.78 -0.48 8.21
N LEU A 17 -12.75 -1.25 8.55
CA LEU A 17 -11.36 -0.77 8.58
C LEU A 17 -10.95 -0.17 7.23
N ALA A 18 -11.18 -0.89 6.14
CA ALA A 18 -10.84 -0.46 4.79
C ALA A 18 -11.57 0.84 4.42
N GLY A 19 -12.86 0.95 4.74
CA GLY A 19 -13.64 2.17 4.53
C GLY A 19 -13.09 3.36 5.32
N ARG A 20 -12.70 3.16 6.58
CA ARG A 20 -12.06 4.20 7.42
C ARG A 20 -10.72 4.63 6.85
N VAL A 21 -9.91 3.70 6.36
CA VAL A 21 -8.61 4.02 5.72
C VAL A 21 -8.84 4.87 4.48
N GLY A 22 -9.76 4.49 3.61
CA GLY A 22 -10.09 5.28 2.41
C GLY A 22 -10.55 6.69 2.75
N ALA A 23 -11.48 6.82 3.70
CA ALA A 23 -11.96 8.11 4.17
C ALA A 23 -10.83 8.98 4.75
N ALA A 24 -9.96 8.41 5.57
CA ALA A 24 -8.86 9.12 6.19
C ALA A 24 -7.75 9.53 5.20
N ILE A 25 -7.55 8.79 4.11
CA ILE A 25 -6.70 9.18 2.98
C ILE A 25 -7.27 10.43 2.29
N ALA A 26 -8.57 10.41 2.00
CA ALA A 26 -9.26 11.53 1.37
C ALA A 26 -9.27 12.79 2.26
N ASP A 27 -9.52 12.65 3.57
CA ASP A 27 -9.51 13.74 4.54
C ASP A 27 -8.13 14.45 4.62
N ARG A 28 -7.04 13.77 4.19
CA ARG A 28 -5.69 14.37 4.06
C ARG A 28 -5.42 14.98 2.68
N GLY A 29 -6.40 14.96 1.77
CA GLY A 29 -6.25 15.44 0.40
C GLY A 29 -5.35 14.54 -0.48
N TRP A 30 -5.15 13.27 -0.08
CA TRP A 30 -4.33 12.32 -0.82
C TRP A 30 -5.17 11.50 -1.80
N THR A 31 -4.57 11.17 -2.94
CA THR A 31 -5.14 10.24 -3.91
C THR A 31 -5.02 8.80 -3.40
N LEU A 32 -6.11 8.03 -3.48
CA LEU A 32 -6.08 6.59 -3.28
C LEU A 32 -5.68 5.89 -4.58
N VAL A 33 -4.70 4.99 -4.50
CA VAL A 33 -4.37 4.01 -5.55
C VAL A 33 -4.71 2.62 -5.03
N SER A 34 -5.44 1.83 -5.79
CA SER A 34 -5.87 0.49 -5.41
C SER A 34 -5.83 -0.49 -6.58
N GLY A 35 -6.04 -1.76 -6.28
CA GLY A 35 -6.09 -2.83 -7.29
C GLY A 35 -7.28 -2.77 -8.26
N GLY A 36 -8.13 -1.75 -8.18
CA GLY A 36 -9.18 -1.47 -9.15
C GLY A 36 -10.38 -2.43 -9.12
N GLY A 37 -10.48 -3.31 -8.13
CA GLY A 37 -11.66 -4.15 -7.92
C GLY A 37 -12.69 -3.45 -7.03
N ASN A 38 -13.99 -3.68 -7.30
CA ASN A 38 -15.11 -3.14 -6.53
C ASN A 38 -15.72 -4.19 -5.58
N VAL A 39 -14.90 -5.08 -5.04
CA VAL A 39 -15.36 -6.14 -4.13
C VAL A 39 -14.55 -6.13 -2.84
N SER A 40 -15.15 -6.67 -1.78
CA SER A 40 -14.47 -6.88 -0.50
C SER A 40 -13.81 -5.61 0.04
N ALA A 41 -12.62 -5.73 0.63
CA ALA A 41 -11.88 -4.60 1.20
C ALA A 41 -11.44 -3.58 0.12
N MET A 42 -11.17 -4.01 -1.12
CA MET A 42 -10.84 -3.09 -2.22
C MET A 42 -12.00 -2.15 -2.54
N GLY A 43 -13.22 -2.67 -2.69
CA GLY A 43 -14.41 -1.85 -2.88
C GLY A 43 -14.68 -0.93 -1.69
N ALA A 44 -14.49 -1.43 -0.46
CA ALA A 44 -14.70 -0.66 0.76
C ALA A 44 -13.74 0.52 0.89
N VAL A 45 -12.44 0.34 0.61
CA VAL A 45 -11.45 1.44 0.68
C VAL A 45 -11.73 2.50 -0.38
N ALA A 46 -12.06 2.11 -1.61
CA ALA A 46 -12.38 3.03 -2.70
C ALA A 46 -13.67 3.82 -2.39
N HIS A 47 -14.72 3.14 -1.91
CA HIS A 47 -15.95 3.79 -1.47
C HIS A 47 -15.70 4.77 -0.31
N GLY A 48 -14.90 4.37 0.68
CA GLY A 48 -14.52 5.23 1.81
C GLY A 48 -13.86 6.53 1.34
N ALA A 49 -12.90 6.46 0.41
CA ALA A 49 -12.25 7.62 -0.16
C ALA A 49 -13.25 8.53 -0.90
N ARG A 50 -14.04 7.98 -1.80
CA ARG A 50 -15.06 8.75 -2.56
C ARG A 50 -16.12 9.39 -1.66
N SER A 51 -16.50 8.73 -0.56
CA SER A 51 -17.48 9.30 0.40
C SER A 51 -17.02 10.61 1.04
N ARG A 52 -15.72 10.90 0.98
CA ARG A 52 -15.08 12.14 1.45
C ARG A 52 -14.58 13.03 0.32
N GLY A 53 -14.98 12.75 -0.93
CA GLY A 53 -14.56 13.51 -2.10
C GLY A 53 -13.11 13.28 -2.52
N GLY A 54 -12.49 12.17 -2.06
CA GLY A 54 -11.12 11.80 -2.42
C GLY A 54 -11.04 11.27 -3.85
N TYR A 55 -9.93 11.57 -4.53
CA TYR A 55 -9.64 11.06 -5.87
C TYR A 55 -9.15 9.61 -5.81
N THR A 56 -9.71 8.75 -6.67
CA THR A 56 -9.45 7.32 -6.67
C THR A 56 -8.89 6.84 -8.01
N VAL A 57 -7.79 6.09 -7.95
CA VAL A 57 -7.16 5.41 -9.10
C VAL A 57 -7.25 3.91 -8.88
N GLY A 58 -7.97 3.24 -9.75
CA GLY A 58 -8.04 1.77 -9.79
C GLY A 58 -7.12 1.23 -10.87
N VAL A 59 -6.30 0.22 -10.56
CA VAL A 59 -5.42 -0.42 -11.54
C VAL A 59 -5.75 -1.91 -11.63
N ILE A 60 -6.32 -2.36 -12.74
CA ILE A 60 -6.81 -3.73 -12.87
C ILE A 60 -6.33 -4.40 -14.16
N PRO A 61 -5.83 -5.64 -14.12
CA PRO A 61 -5.49 -6.38 -15.34
C PRO A 61 -6.77 -6.83 -16.07
N LYS A 62 -6.72 -6.87 -17.38
CA LYS A 62 -7.83 -7.35 -18.24
C LYS A 62 -8.40 -8.68 -17.77
N ALA A 63 -7.54 -9.61 -17.34
CA ALA A 63 -7.96 -10.93 -16.87
C ALA A 63 -8.82 -10.90 -15.58
N LEU A 64 -8.76 -9.83 -14.80
CA LEU A 64 -9.48 -9.69 -13.52
C LEU A 64 -10.70 -8.77 -13.60
N VAL A 65 -10.89 -8.03 -14.71
CA VAL A 65 -12.01 -7.07 -14.89
C VAL A 65 -13.37 -7.67 -14.53
N HIS A 66 -13.64 -8.90 -15.00
CA HIS A 66 -14.91 -9.59 -14.71
C HIS A 66 -14.89 -10.35 -13.38
N ARG A 67 -13.72 -10.82 -12.93
CA ARG A 67 -13.59 -11.62 -11.72
C ARG A 67 -13.64 -10.79 -10.46
N GLU A 68 -13.01 -9.63 -10.47
CA GLU A 68 -12.94 -8.69 -9.32
C GLU A 68 -13.96 -7.56 -9.43
N LEU A 69 -14.84 -7.58 -10.46
CA LEU A 69 -15.79 -6.52 -10.76
C LEU A 69 -15.08 -5.14 -10.74
N ALA A 70 -14.51 -4.77 -11.88
CA ALA A 70 -13.77 -3.51 -12.00
C ALA A 70 -14.54 -2.33 -11.40
N ASP A 71 -13.87 -1.50 -10.63
CA ASP A 71 -14.44 -0.31 -10.00
C ASP A 71 -14.66 0.79 -11.05
N VAL A 72 -15.81 0.72 -11.72
CA VAL A 72 -16.20 1.68 -12.77
C VAL A 72 -16.50 3.09 -12.23
N ASP A 73 -16.64 3.22 -10.91
CA ASP A 73 -16.86 4.49 -10.22
C ASP A 73 -15.54 5.17 -9.82
N ALA A 74 -14.37 4.55 -10.09
CA ALA A 74 -13.08 5.19 -9.87
C ALA A 74 -12.93 6.42 -10.78
N ASP A 75 -12.32 7.49 -10.27
CA ASP A 75 -12.05 8.70 -11.07
C ASP A 75 -11.10 8.37 -12.24
N GLU A 76 -10.19 7.44 -12.06
CA GLU A 76 -9.33 6.88 -13.09
C GLU A 76 -9.28 5.35 -12.96
N LEU A 77 -9.64 4.62 -14.02
CA LEU A 77 -9.50 3.17 -14.09
C LEU A 77 -8.47 2.80 -15.16
N VAL A 78 -7.29 2.35 -14.71
CA VAL A 78 -6.21 1.90 -15.57
C VAL A 78 -6.32 0.39 -15.79
N VAL A 79 -6.56 -0.02 -17.03
CA VAL A 79 -6.62 -1.44 -17.40
C VAL A 79 -5.28 -1.86 -17.99
N THR A 80 -4.61 -2.82 -17.35
CA THR A 80 -3.30 -3.32 -17.75
C THR A 80 -3.37 -4.68 -18.44
N ASP A 81 -2.33 -5.07 -19.16
CA ASP A 81 -2.29 -6.37 -19.84
C ASP A 81 -1.85 -7.49 -18.88
N THR A 82 -0.97 -7.20 -17.95
CA THR A 82 -0.36 -8.18 -17.04
C THR A 82 -0.43 -7.77 -15.57
N MET A 83 -0.26 -8.74 -14.66
CA MET A 83 -0.12 -8.49 -13.22
C MET A 83 1.14 -7.67 -12.89
N ARG A 84 2.23 -7.84 -13.65
CA ARG A 84 3.47 -7.08 -13.43
C ARG A 84 3.26 -5.60 -13.77
N GLU A 85 2.64 -5.33 -14.90
CA GLU A 85 2.30 -3.96 -15.32
C GLU A 85 1.36 -3.29 -14.32
N ARG A 86 0.34 -4.02 -13.80
CA ARG A 86 -0.52 -3.53 -12.72
C ARG A 86 0.29 -3.03 -11.54
N LYS A 87 1.18 -3.86 -10.99
CA LYS A 87 1.98 -3.52 -9.82
C LYS A 87 2.93 -2.35 -10.10
N GLN A 88 3.57 -2.32 -11.27
CA GLN A 88 4.42 -1.20 -11.68
C GLN A 88 3.62 0.11 -11.71
N VAL A 89 2.43 0.12 -12.32
CA VAL A 89 1.58 1.32 -12.37
C VAL A 89 1.14 1.73 -10.96
N MET A 90 0.76 0.78 -10.10
CA MET A 90 0.39 1.08 -8.71
C MET A 90 1.57 1.68 -7.93
N GLU A 91 2.77 1.13 -8.13
CA GLU A 91 3.99 1.64 -7.49
C GLU A 91 4.34 3.05 -8.00
N ASP A 92 4.33 3.28 -9.31
CA ASP A 92 4.67 4.58 -9.91
C ASP A 92 3.73 5.70 -9.48
N ARG A 93 2.45 5.36 -9.21
CA ARG A 93 1.41 6.31 -8.79
C ARG A 93 1.37 6.54 -7.27
N ALA A 94 2.18 5.84 -6.50
CA ALA A 94 2.15 5.89 -5.04
C ALA A 94 3.38 6.58 -4.46
N ASP A 95 3.18 7.34 -3.38
CA ASP A 95 4.26 7.92 -2.57
C ASP A 95 4.47 7.13 -1.27
N ALA A 96 3.51 6.28 -0.91
CA ALA A 96 3.57 5.39 0.24
C ALA A 96 2.62 4.21 0.06
N PHE A 97 2.86 3.12 0.80
CA PHE A 97 2.12 1.86 0.75
C PHE A 97 1.54 1.51 2.11
N ILE A 98 0.26 1.10 2.13
CA ILE A 98 -0.40 0.51 3.30
C ILE A 98 -0.91 -0.88 2.91
N ALA A 99 -0.51 -1.90 3.68
CA ALA A 99 -1.09 -3.24 3.60
C ALA A 99 -2.11 -3.44 4.73
N LEU A 100 -3.34 -3.79 4.38
CA LEU A 100 -4.39 -4.23 5.30
C LEU A 100 -4.38 -5.75 5.40
N PRO A 101 -5.06 -6.35 6.40
CA PRO A 101 -5.24 -7.78 6.47
C PRO A 101 -5.75 -8.36 5.14
N GLY A 102 -5.08 -9.39 4.64
CA GLY A 102 -5.38 -9.98 3.35
C GLY A 102 -4.68 -11.31 3.13
N GLY A 103 -4.89 -11.89 1.95
CA GLY A 103 -4.35 -13.18 1.58
C GLY A 103 -3.06 -13.09 0.74
N ILE A 104 -2.84 -14.13 -0.07
CA ILE A 104 -1.62 -14.29 -0.89
C ILE A 104 -1.39 -13.10 -1.83
N GLY A 105 -2.44 -12.56 -2.46
CA GLY A 105 -2.29 -11.41 -3.37
C GLY A 105 -1.82 -10.16 -2.64
N THR A 106 -2.41 -9.86 -1.48
CA THR A 106 -2.00 -8.74 -0.63
C THR A 106 -0.55 -8.89 -0.15
N LEU A 107 -0.17 -10.10 0.27
CA LEU A 107 1.20 -10.39 0.69
C LEU A 107 2.19 -10.30 -0.46
N GLU A 108 1.83 -10.75 -1.66
CA GLU A 108 2.68 -10.67 -2.84
C GLU A 108 2.99 -9.22 -3.22
N GLU A 109 1.98 -8.35 -3.27
CA GLU A 109 2.13 -6.91 -3.52
C GLU A 109 2.94 -6.23 -2.40
N PHE A 110 2.64 -6.56 -1.15
CA PHE A 110 3.36 -6.04 0.03
C PHE A 110 4.84 -6.42 0.02
N PHE A 111 5.16 -7.71 -0.20
CA PHE A 111 6.54 -8.16 -0.21
C PHE A 111 7.35 -7.55 -1.35
N GLU A 112 6.74 -7.33 -2.52
CA GLU A 112 7.42 -6.67 -3.63
C GLU A 112 7.78 -5.22 -3.26
N ALA A 113 6.83 -4.42 -2.78
CA ALA A 113 7.08 -3.05 -2.37
C ALA A 113 8.10 -2.95 -1.21
N TRP A 114 7.97 -3.82 -0.20
CA TRP A 114 8.90 -3.85 0.93
C TRP A 114 10.32 -4.25 0.50
N THR A 115 10.45 -5.29 -0.32
CA THR A 115 11.73 -5.76 -0.85
C THR A 115 12.40 -4.69 -1.72
N ALA A 116 11.66 -4.06 -2.63
CA ALA A 116 12.16 -2.97 -3.47
C ALA A 116 12.67 -1.79 -2.61
N GLY A 117 11.93 -1.44 -1.56
CA GLY A 117 12.35 -0.42 -0.59
C GLY A 117 13.64 -0.80 0.15
N TYR A 118 13.75 -2.04 0.62
CA TYR A 118 14.95 -2.55 1.29
C TYR A 118 16.17 -2.55 0.35
N LEU A 119 15.99 -2.94 -0.91
CA LEU A 119 17.05 -2.93 -1.93
C LEU A 119 17.41 -1.52 -2.45
N GLY A 120 16.74 -0.48 -1.96
CA GLY A 120 17.02 0.90 -2.33
C GLY A 120 16.46 1.34 -3.69
N MET A 121 15.54 0.55 -4.29
CA MET A 121 14.87 0.91 -5.54
C MET A 121 13.90 2.08 -5.35
N HIS A 122 13.37 2.24 -4.15
CA HIS A 122 12.61 3.41 -3.72
C HIS A 122 12.81 3.70 -2.23
N ARG A 123 12.34 4.88 -1.79
CA ARG A 123 12.37 5.28 -0.37
C ARG A 123 10.98 5.41 0.23
N LYS A 124 9.94 5.03 -0.51
CA LYS A 124 8.53 5.15 -0.11
C LYS A 124 8.28 4.35 1.17
N PRO A 125 7.59 4.91 2.17
CA PRO A 125 7.24 4.19 3.38
C PRO A 125 6.33 3.00 3.08
N VAL A 126 6.58 1.89 3.77
CA VAL A 126 5.76 0.67 3.71
C VAL A 126 5.21 0.42 5.11
N VAL A 127 3.90 0.47 5.23
CA VAL A 127 3.18 0.35 6.49
C VAL A 127 2.25 -0.86 6.45
N MET A 128 2.27 -1.67 7.50
CA MET A 128 1.31 -2.74 7.73
C MET A 128 0.34 -2.28 8.81
N LEU A 129 -0.94 -2.13 8.48
CA LEU A 129 -2.01 -1.79 9.41
C LEU A 129 -2.77 -3.05 9.78
N ASP A 130 -2.53 -3.56 10.98
CA ASP A 130 -3.10 -4.82 11.45
C ASP A 130 -3.66 -4.70 12.88
N PRO A 131 -4.89 -4.19 13.04
CA PRO A 131 -5.54 -4.12 14.36
C PRO A 131 -6.00 -5.48 14.89
N PHE A 132 -5.93 -6.53 14.09
CA PHE A 132 -6.51 -7.84 14.41
C PHE A 132 -5.47 -8.91 14.75
N GLY A 133 -4.16 -8.62 14.63
CA GLY A 133 -3.09 -9.60 14.78
C GLY A 133 -3.08 -10.64 13.65
N HIS A 134 -3.64 -10.31 12.49
CA HIS A 134 -3.73 -11.20 11.34
C HIS A 134 -2.34 -11.65 10.86
N TYR A 135 -1.36 -10.77 10.98
CA TYR A 135 0.02 -11.01 10.53
C TYR A 135 0.99 -11.38 11.65
N ASP A 136 0.55 -11.54 12.91
CA ASP A 136 1.44 -11.83 14.04
C ASP A 136 2.34 -13.05 13.77
N GLY A 137 1.77 -14.16 13.33
CA GLY A 137 2.54 -15.37 13.02
C GLY A 137 3.54 -15.19 11.88
N LEU A 138 3.22 -14.37 10.87
CA LEU A 138 4.12 -14.02 9.78
C LEU A 138 5.28 -13.14 10.30
N LEU A 139 4.97 -12.14 11.08
CA LEU A 139 5.96 -11.22 11.64
C LEU A 139 6.89 -11.92 12.61
N ASP A 140 6.38 -12.82 13.43
CA ASP A 140 7.19 -13.63 14.35
C ASP A 140 8.12 -14.57 13.59
N TRP A 141 7.64 -15.21 12.54
CA TRP A 141 8.47 -16.03 11.67
C TRP A 141 9.59 -15.21 11.00
N LEU A 142 9.26 -14.05 10.44
CA LEU A 142 10.23 -13.14 9.81
C LEU A 142 11.31 -12.67 10.80
N ARG A 143 10.91 -12.33 12.04
CA ARG A 143 11.86 -11.97 13.12
C ARG A 143 12.80 -13.13 13.44
N GLY A 144 12.28 -14.35 13.51
CA GLY A 144 13.10 -15.54 13.71
C GLY A 144 14.12 -15.79 12.59
N LEU A 145 13.87 -15.31 11.37
CA LEU A 145 14.83 -15.39 10.26
C LEU A 145 16.01 -14.42 10.40
N ILE A 146 15.93 -13.41 11.26
CA ILE A 146 17.05 -12.51 11.56
C ILE A 146 18.15 -13.30 12.27
N ASP A 147 17.80 -14.12 13.26
CA ASP A 147 18.74 -14.91 14.03
C ASP A 147 19.51 -15.92 13.16
N THR A 148 18.89 -16.37 12.09
CA THR A 148 19.48 -17.32 11.13
C THR A 148 20.13 -16.64 9.92
N GLY A 149 20.08 -15.31 9.82
CA GLY A 149 20.71 -14.52 8.77
C GLY A 149 19.99 -14.49 7.42
N TYR A 150 18.77 -15.06 7.33
CA TYR A 150 17.97 -14.99 6.09
C TYR A 150 17.25 -13.65 5.90
N VAL A 151 16.96 -12.93 6.97
CA VAL A 151 16.40 -11.57 6.92
C VAL A 151 17.35 -10.63 7.64
N ALA A 152 17.72 -9.53 6.99
CA ALA A 152 18.52 -8.50 7.63
C ALA A 152 17.67 -7.64 8.56
N GLN A 153 18.20 -7.23 9.72
CA GLN A 153 17.52 -6.28 10.62
C GLN A 153 17.10 -5.01 9.84
N ALA A 154 17.97 -4.49 8.98
CA ALA A 154 17.69 -3.33 8.14
C ALA A 154 16.46 -3.51 7.20
N ALA A 155 16.11 -4.74 6.82
CA ALA A 155 14.86 -4.99 6.09
C ALA A 155 13.65 -4.80 7.00
N MET A 156 13.70 -5.32 8.23
CA MET A 156 12.63 -5.14 9.21
C MET A 156 12.47 -3.67 9.62
N ASP A 157 13.55 -2.92 9.75
CA ASP A 157 13.54 -1.49 10.09
C ASP A 157 12.86 -0.62 9.01
N ARG A 158 12.68 -1.14 7.81
CA ARG A 158 11.93 -0.49 6.71
C ARG A 158 10.43 -0.72 6.78
N LEU A 159 9.97 -1.63 7.62
CA LEU A 159 8.57 -1.94 7.81
C LEU A 159 8.04 -1.28 9.09
N THR A 160 6.98 -0.48 8.94
CA THR A 160 6.24 0.04 10.09
C THR A 160 4.97 -0.78 10.28
N VAL A 161 4.80 -1.36 11.47
CA VAL A 161 3.59 -2.13 11.83
C VAL A 161 2.80 -1.34 12.88
N VAL A 162 1.53 -1.12 12.62
CA VAL A 162 0.63 -0.35 13.51
C VAL A 162 -0.77 -0.96 13.55
N THR A 163 -1.54 -0.59 14.58
CA THR A 163 -2.91 -1.05 14.78
C THR A 163 -3.97 0.02 14.56
N GLU A 164 -3.56 1.29 14.41
CA GLU A 164 -4.49 2.41 14.29
C GLU A 164 -4.35 3.12 12.94
N VAL A 165 -5.49 3.51 12.35
CA VAL A 165 -5.54 4.17 11.03
C VAL A 165 -4.72 5.46 11.03
N ASP A 166 -4.89 6.31 12.06
CA ASP A 166 -4.16 7.58 12.14
C ASP A 166 -2.65 7.38 12.31
N ALA A 167 -2.23 6.35 13.04
CA ALA A 167 -0.81 5.99 13.16
C ALA A 167 -0.23 5.56 11.81
N ALA A 168 -0.98 4.76 11.02
CA ALA A 168 -0.55 4.34 9.69
C ALA A 168 -0.32 5.54 8.75
N LEU A 169 -1.30 6.45 8.68
CA LEU A 169 -1.20 7.61 7.81
C LEU A 169 -0.14 8.61 8.29
N THR A 170 0.06 8.72 9.61
CA THR A 170 1.14 9.55 10.17
C THR A 170 2.52 8.99 9.82
N ALA A 171 2.71 7.67 9.90
CA ALA A 171 3.94 7.00 9.48
C ALA A 171 4.22 7.21 7.98
N CYS A 172 3.17 7.11 7.14
CA CYS A 172 3.29 7.42 5.72
C CYS A 172 3.70 8.88 5.47
N ALA A 173 3.05 9.85 6.13
CA ALA A 173 3.37 11.26 6.00
C ALA A 173 4.82 11.58 6.39
N ALA A 174 5.29 11.03 7.52
CA ALA A 174 6.66 11.22 7.99
C ALA A 174 7.69 10.66 7.00
N GLY A 175 7.42 9.47 6.43
CA GLY A 175 8.30 8.87 5.44
C GLY A 175 8.32 9.63 4.10
N MET A 176 7.19 10.19 3.65
CA MET A 176 7.13 11.04 2.45
C MET A 176 7.92 12.34 2.63
N ALA A 177 7.77 13.03 3.76
CA ALA A 177 8.51 14.25 4.05
C ALA A 177 10.03 14.05 4.11
N GLY A 178 10.49 12.88 4.57
CA GLY A 178 11.90 12.51 4.58
C GLY A 178 12.51 12.30 3.19
N GLN A 179 11.69 12.02 2.17
CA GLN A 179 12.14 11.87 0.78
C GLN A 179 12.48 13.22 0.15
N ASP A 180 11.67 14.25 0.39
CA ASP A 180 11.85 15.58 -0.19
C ASP A 180 13.16 16.24 0.29
N MET A 181 13.52 16.07 1.56
CA MET A 181 14.76 16.66 2.13
C MET A 181 16.04 16.02 1.57
N THR A 182 16.01 14.76 1.16
CA THR A 182 17.20 14.07 0.60
C THR A 182 17.35 14.28 -0.90
N GLY A 183 16.28 14.62 -1.61
CA GLY A 183 16.29 14.95 -3.04
C GLY A 183 17.02 16.26 -3.34
N GLU A 184 16.86 17.27 -2.47
CA GLU A 184 17.51 18.56 -2.63
C GLU A 184 19.03 18.53 -2.38
N THR A 185 19.51 17.64 -1.50
CA THR A 185 20.94 17.55 -1.16
C THR A 185 21.78 16.93 -2.30
N MET A 186 21.19 16.02 -3.08
CA MET A 186 21.89 15.37 -4.20
C MET A 186 21.95 16.24 -5.47
N ALA A 187 21.02 17.18 -5.63
CA ALA A 187 21.02 18.10 -6.77
C ALA A 187 22.05 19.24 -6.62
N GLY A 188 22.49 19.52 -5.39
CA GLY A 188 23.47 20.58 -5.08
C GLY A 188 24.93 20.20 -5.32
N GLU A 189 25.28 18.92 -5.31
CA GLU A 189 26.67 18.45 -5.44
C GLU A 189 27.14 18.22 -6.88
N THR A 190 26.26 18.22 -7.88
CA THR A 190 26.63 17.94 -9.28
C THR A 190 27.01 19.20 -10.09
N MET A 191 26.99 20.40 -9.50
CA MET A 191 27.33 21.64 -10.18
C MET A 191 28.65 22.29 -9.73
N ALA A 192 29.49 21.59 -8.96
CA ALA A 192 30.80 22.07 -8.53
C ALA A 192 31.89 21.00 -8.82
N GLY A 193 32.14 20.76 -10.12
CA GLY A 193 33.22 19.90 -10.59
C GLY A 193 33.59 20.25 -12.01
#